data_244f5f9c4a5ac448fcbb8af6648a73e3
#
_entry.id   244f5f9c4a5ac448fcbb8af6648a73e3
#
_cell.length_a   1.000
_cell.length_b   1.000
_cell.length_c   1.000
_cell.angle_alpha   90.00
_cell.angle_beta   90.00
_cell.angle_gamma   90.00
#
_symmetry.space_group_name_H-M   'P 1'
#
loop_
_entity.id
_entity.type
_entity.pdbx_description
1 polymer ?
#
loop_
_entity_poly.entity_id
_entity_poly.type
_entity_poly.pdbx_seq_one_letter_code
_entity_poly.pdbx_strand_id
1 'polypeptide(L)'
;MDAKQLRHLMPKNAQDLAAAKELVALGPDELAPVVPEMLRHLKHHKSPVSAEFCAFFAVHGERYIEHVVAVLSRATMPEVKHAILASVLPSWPRDGVAKCAGVLTMLATNADAHNNDLLSIHLLARHQLADAKWLRQWIEFKLARLSERTQLTQQVAAEIQ
;
A
#
# COMPACT_ATOMS: atom_id res chain seq x y z
N MET A 1 14.72 18.12 15.23
CA MET A 1 14.20 17.46 16.48
C MET A 1 14.79 16.06 16.60
N ASP A 2 14.95 15.53 17.83
CA ASP A 2 15.40 14.15 17.99
C ASP A 2 14.22 13.15 17.81
N ALA A 3 14.54 11.86 17.60
CA ALA A 3 13.53 10.83 17.38
C ALA A 3 12.54 10.65 18.56
N LYS A 4 12.98 10.94 19.80
CA LYS A 4 12.14 10.82 20.99
C LYS A 4 11.09 11.96 21.03
N GLN A 5 11.50 13.18 20.70
CA GLN A 5 10.61 14.33 20.60
C GLN A 5 9.56 14.12 19.50
N LEU A 6 9.97 13.64 18.32
CA LEU A 6 9.06 13.34 17.23
C LEU A 6 8.02 12.26 17.59
N ARG A 7 8.43 11.22 18.34
CA ARG A 7 7.50 10.19 18.82
C ARG A 7 6.45 10.74 19.79
N HIS A 8 6.74 11.78 20.55
CA HIS A 8 5.75 12.44 21.40
C HIS A 8 4.70 13.22 20.61
N LEU A 9 5.01 13.64 19.38
CA LEU A 9 4.08 14.30 18.46
C LEU A 9 3.26 13.30 17.63
N MET A 10 3.58 12.00 17.66
CA MET A 10 2.81 11.00 16.92
C MET A 10 1.35 10.96 17.37
N PRO A 11 0.40 10.79 16.43
CA PRO A 11 -1.00 10.61 16.75
C PRO A 11 -1.21 9.47 17.75
N LYS A 12 -1.98 9.73 18.80
CA LYS A 12 -2.28 8.74 19.85
C LYS A 12 -3.26 7.66 19.39
N ASN A 13 -4.08 7.97 18.41
CA ASN A 13 -5.05 7.06 17.81
C ASN A 13 -5.36 7.47 16.36
N ALA A 14 -6.17 6.68 15.67
CA ALA A 14 -6.49 6.86 14.26
C ALA A 14 -7.36 8.11 13.95
N GLN A 15 -7.92 8.77 14.96
CA GLN A 15 -8.77 9.97 14.84
C GLN A 15 -8.02 11.26 15.20
N ASP A 16 -6.79 11.18 15.68
CA ASP A 16 -5.99 12.32 16.13
C ASP A 16 -5.38 13.11 14.96
N LEU A 17 -6.26 13.65 14.12
CA LEU A 17 -5.88 14.40 12.91
C LEU A 17 -5.05 15.65 13.24
N ALA A 18 -5.30 16.30 14.40
CA ALA A 18 -4.55 17.48 14.77
C ALA A 18 -3.06 17.16 14.94
N ALA A 19 -2.74 16.13 15.70
CA ALA A 19 -1.35 15.67 15.85
C ALA A 19 -0.74 15.22 14.52
N ALA A 20 -1.50 14.54 13.64
CA ALA A 20 -1.00 14.16 12.32
C ALA A 20 -0.60 15.37 11.47
N LYS A 21 -1.45 16.41 11.43
CA LYS A 21 -1.17 17.65 10.70
C LYS A 21 0.01 18.42 11.28
N GLU A 22 0.09 18.52 12.60
CA GLU A 22 1.23 19.15 13.27
C GLU A 22 2.54 18.42 12.94
N LEU A 23 2.51 17.09 12.95
CA LEU A 23 3.68 16.29 12.62
C LEU A 23 4.12 16.50 11.16
N VAL A 24 3.22 16.39 10.19
CA VAL A 24 3.59 16.53 8.76
C VAL A 24 4.03 17.97 8.41
N ALA A 25 3.58 18.97 9.17
CA ALA A 25 4.00 20.36 9.00
C ALA A 25 5.49 20.60 9.28
N LEU A 26 6.16 19.70 10.00
CA LEU A 26 7.62 19.76 10.23
C LEU A 26 8.41 19.52 8.94
N GLY A 27 7.80 18.91 7.94
CA GLY A 27 8.41 18.65 6.66
C GLY A 27 9.23 17.36 6.59
N PRO A 28 9.56 16.93 5.37
CA PRO A 28 10.12 15.59 5.14
C PRO A 28 11.51 15.39 5.74
N ASP A 29 12.32 16.43 5.86
CA ASP A 29 13.69 16.29 6.38
C ASP A 29 13.73 15.94 7.88
N GLU A 30 12.79 16.47 8.65
CA GLU A 30 12.70 16.21 10.09
C GLU A 30 12.09 14.83 10.40
N LEU A 31 11.23 14.29 9.52
CA LEU A 31 10.41 13.14 9.81
C LEU A 31 11.08 11.78 9.56
N ALA A 32 12.24 11.74 8.93
CA ALA A 32 12.96 10.49 8.63
C ALA A 32 13.03 9.50 9.81
N PRO A 33 13.30 9.93 11.07
CA PRO A 33 13.40 9.01 12.20
C PRO A 33 12.09 8.32 12.60
N VAL A 34 10.93 8.85 12.21
CA VAL A 34 9.61 8.34 12.59
C VAL A 34 8.79 7.78 11.41
N VAL A 35 9.35 7.80 10.21
CA VAL A 35 8.70 7.23 9.01
C VAL A 35 8.19 5.79 9.21
N PRO A 36 8.95 4.87 9.83
CA PRO A 36 8.45 3.52 10.06
C PRO A 36 7.19 3.47 10.94
N GLU A 37 7.10 4.36 11.93
CA GLU A 37 5.91 4.51 12.77
C GLU A 37 4.75 5.13 12.01
N MET A 38 4.98 6.18 11.21
CA MET A 38 3.96 6.80 10.36
C MET A 38 3.36 5.78 9.38
N LEU A 39 4.18 4.95 8.74
CA LEU A 39 3.71 3.88 7.84
C LEU A 39 2.80 2.87 8.56
N ARG A 40 3.03 2.55 9.83
CA ARG A 40 2.16 1.66 10.61
C ARG A 40 0.77 2.23 10.84
N HIS A 41 0.61 3.56 10.91
CA HIS A 41 -0.71 4.20 11.03
C HIS A 41 -1.57 4.02 9.79
N LEU A 42 -1.00 3.66 8.63
CA LEU A 42 -1.75 3.39 7.40
C LEU A 42 -2.65 2.15 7.49
N LYS A 43 -2.47 1.27 8.50
CA LYS A 43 -3.35 0.11 8.72
C LYS A 43 -4.84 0.47 8.86
N HIS A 44 -5.12 1.68 9.29
CA HIS A 44 -6.49 2.21 9.42
C HIS A 44 -6.83 3.11 8.22
N HIS A 45 -6.71 2.61 6.99
CA HIS A 45 -6.75 3.35 5.73
C HIS A 45 -7.95 4.30 5.55
N LYS A 46 -9.05 4.10 6.28
CA LYS A 46 -10.22 4.99 6.30
C LYS A 46 -10.17 6.05 7.41
N SER A 47 -9.13 6.08 8.21
CA SER A 47 -9.01 7.05 9.30
C SER A 47 -8.45 8.38 8.82
N PRO A 48 -8.79 9.51 9.51
CA PRO A 48 -8.23 10.82 9.19
C PRO A 48 -6.70 10.86 9.23
N VAL A 49 -6.09 10.20 10.21
CA VAL A 49 -4.63 10.12 10.36
C VAL A 49 -4.01 9.38 9.18
N SER A 50 -4.59 8.25 8.76
CA SER A 50 -4.09 7.51 7.61
C SER A 50 -4.21 8.32 6.32
N ALA A 51 -5.31 9.05 6.13
CA ALA A 51 -5.48 9.92 4.96
C ALA A 51 -4.41 11.02 4.90
N GLU A 52 -4.11 11.67 6.03
CA GLU A 52 -3.09 12.72 6.13
C GLU A 52 -1.69 12.14 5.81
N PHE A 53 -1.35 10.99 6.38
CA PHE A 53 -0.07 10.35 6.10
C PHE A 53 0.05 9.80 4.67
N CYS A 54 -1.04 9.27 4.10
CA CYS A 54 -1.06 8.91 2.67
C CYS A 54 -0.79 10.12 1.79
N ALA A 55 -1.42 11.27 2.07
CA ALA A 55 -1.19 12.51 1.33
C ALA A 55 0.28 12.96 1.44
N PHE A 56 0.87 12.91 2.63
CA PHE A 56 2.27 13.21 2.84
C PHE A 56 3.18 12.27 2.04
N PHE A 57 2.97 10.94 2.10
CA PHE A 57 3.76 9.98 1.36
C PHE A 57 3.53 10.02 -0.15
N ALA A 58 2.35 10.43 -0.61
CA ALA A 58 2.08 10.63 -2.02
C ALA A 58 2.98 11.73 -2.64
N VAL A 59 3.33 12.74 -1.84
CA VAL A 59 4.18 13.87 -2.28
C VAL A 59 5.66 13.63 -1.98
N HIS A 60 5.97 13.07 -0.82
CA HIS A 60 7.34 12.99 -0.30
C HIS A 60 7.89 11.58 -0.17
N GLY A 61 7.06 10.55 -0.42
CA GLY A 61 7.39 9.16 -0.09
C GLY A 61 8.56 8.57 -0.85
N GLU A 62 8.90 9.09 -2.03
CA GLU A 62 10.07 8.63 -2.78
C GLU A 62 11.39 8.80 -2.01
N ARG A 63 11.47 9.78 -1.12
CA ARG A 63 12.63 9.99 -0.23
C ARG A 63 12.82 8.84 0.76
N TYR A 64 11.76 8.09 1.03
CA TYR A 64 11.70 7.01 2.00
C TYR A 64 11.45 5.65 1.33
N ILE A 65 11.89 5.53 0.07
CA ILE A 65 11.66 4.36 -0.78
C ILE A 65 12.06 3.04 -0.09
N GLU A 66 13.16 3.05 0.66
CA GLU A 66 13.64 1.87 1.37
C GLU A 66 12.63 1.40 2.44
N HIS A 67 12.01 2.33 3.16
CA HIS A 67 10.98 2.01 4.15
C HIS A 67 9.70 1.49 3.48
N VAL A 68 9.30 2.11 2.36
CA VAL A 68 8.14 1.68 1.58
C VAL A 68 8.34 0.26 1.03
N VAL A 69 9.48 0.01 0.38
CA VAL A 69 9.84 -1.33 -0.14
C VAL A 69 9.92 -2.35 1.00
N ALA A 70 10.52 -2.00 2.13
CA ALA A 70 10.60 -2.88 3.29
C ALA A 70 9.22 -3.28 3.82
N VAL A 71 8.24 -2.36 3.86
CA VAL A 71 6.87 -2.67 4.27
C VAL A 71 6.17 -3.55 3.23
N LEU A 72 6.29 -3.23 1.94
CA LEU A 72 5.68 -4.02 0.85
C LEU A 72 6.23 -5.44 0.80
N SER A 73 7.50 -5.65 1.15
CA SER A 73 8.17 -6.96 1.14
C SER A 73 7.82 -7.85 2.34
N ARG A 74 7.23 -7.32 3.40
CA ARG A 74 6.88 -8.12 4.60
C ARG A 74 5.72 -9.08 4.29
N ALA A 75 5.71 -10.24 4.94
CA ALA A 75 4.57 -11.17 4.89
C ALA A 75 3.32 -10.65 5.62
N THR A 76 3.51 -9.71 6.55
CA THR A 76 2.48 -9.13 7.41
C THR A 76 2.02 -7.76 6.91
N MET A 77 1.02 -7.16 7.59
CA MET A 77 0.52 -5.79 7.37
C MET A 77 -0.18 -5.56 6.02
N PRO A 78 -1.13 -6.44 5.62
CA PRO A 78 -1.79 -6.33 4.32
C PRO A 78 -2.56 -5.02 4.14
N GLU A 79 -3.15 -4.46 5.20
CA GLU A 79 -3.87 -3.18 5.18
C GLU A 79 -2.93 -2.00 4.91
N VAL A 80 -1.72 -2.01 5.48
CA VAL A 80 -0.70 -0.98 5.21
C VAL A 80 -0.25 -1.06 3.76
N LYS A 81 -0.01 -2.27 3.24
CA LYS A 81 0.32 -2.47 1.82
C LYS A 81 -0.79 -1.93 0.93
N HIS A 82 -2.05 -2.26 1.26
CA HIS A 82 -3.20 -1.75 0.52
C HIS A 82 -3.21 -0.22 0.46
N ALA A 83 -3.03 0.46 1.58
CA ALA A 83 -2.98 1.93 1.63
C ALA A 83 -1.84 2.49 0.75
N ILE A 84 -0.66 1.89 0.81
CA ILE A 84 0.48 2.30 -0.03
C ILE A 84 0.17 2.10 -1.52
N LEU A 85 -0.32 0.93 -1.91
CA LEU A 85 -0.61 0.58 -3.30
C LEU A 85 -1.78 1.37 -3.89
N ALA A 86 -2.81 1.66 -3.09
CA ALA A 86 -4.02 2.33 -3.55
C ALA A 86 -3.94 3.86 -3.47
N SER A 87 -3.18 4.43 -2.53
CA SER A 87 -3.24 5.86 -2.20
C SER A 87 -1.90 6.59 -2.29
N VAL A 88 -0.78 5.89 -2.24
CA VAL A 88 0.56 6.50 -2.26
C VAL A 88 1.22 6.34 -3.63
N LEU A 89 1.50 5.12 -4.04
CA LEU A 89 2.21 4.83 -5.30
C LEU A 89 1.53 5.36 -6.57
N PRO A 90 0.18 5.43 -6.67
CA PRO A 90 -0.46 6.01 -7.86
C PRO A 90 -0.11 7.46 -8.13
N SER A 91 0.33 8.20 -7.12
CA SER A 91 0.74 9.61 -7.23
C SER A 91 2.22 9.79 -7.57
N TRP A 92 3.02 8.72 -7.50
CA TRP A 92 4.45 8.80 -7.79
C TRP A 92 4.72 8.78 -9.29
N PRO A 93 5.80 9.47 -9.74
CA PRO A 93 6.26 9.38 -11.11
C PRO A 93 6.76 7.96 -11.41
N ARG A 94 6.84 7.65 -12.72
CA ARG A 94 7.27 6.34 -13.22
C ARG A 94 8.57 5.85 -12.58
N ASP A 95 9.56 6.72 -12.46
CA ASP A 95 10.89 6.36 -11.94
C ASP A 95 10.86 6.01 -10.45
N GLY A 96 9.98 6.66 -9.68
CA GLY A 96 9.73 6.31 -8.28
C GLY A 96 9.08 4.93 -8.15
N VAL A 97 8.02 4.66 -8.93
CA VAL A 97 7.34 3.37 -8.94
C VAL A 97 8.26 2.26 -9.48
N ALA A 98 9.12 2.56 -10.45
CA ALA A 98 10.09 1.60 -11.00
C ALA A 98 11.04 1.03 -9.95
N LYS A 99 11.41 1.81 -8.93
CA LYS A 99 12.20 1.33 -7.79
C LYS A 99 11.48 0.27 -6.95
N CYS A 100 10.15 0.23 -7.03
CA CYS A 100 9.31 -0.77 -6.39
C CYS A 100 9.00 -1.99 -7.30
N ALA A 101 9.43 -2.01 -8.56
CA ALA A 101 9.01 -3.00 -9.55
C ALA A 101 9.22 -4.45 -9.08
N GLY A 102 10.34 -4.76 -8.43
CA GLY A 102 10.62 -6.10 -7.91
C GLY A 102 9.60 -6.55 -6.86
N VAL A 103 9.30 -5.71 -5.89
CA VAL A 103 8.31 -6.04 -4.85
C VAL A 103 6.89 -6.05 -5.41
N LEU A 104 6.56 -5.18 -6.36
CA LEU A 104 5.26 -5.19 -7.05
C LEU A 104 5.06 -6.49 -7.84
N THR A 105 6.10 -6.98 -8.54
CA THR A 105 6.07 -8.27 -9.25
C THR A 105 5.84 -9.43 -8.28
N MET A 106 6.52 -9.42 -7.14
CA MET A 106 6.32 -10.42 -6.09
C MET A 106 4.87 -10.42 -5.56
N LEU A 107 4.33 -9.24 -5.27
CA LEU A 107 2.94 -9.10 -4.78
C LEU A 107 1.92 -9.52 -5.84
N ALA A 108 2.15 -9.18 -7.11
CA ALA A 108 1.28 -9.52 -8.23
C ALA A 108 1.07 -11.04 -8.38
N THR A 109 2.07 -11.85 -8.04
CA THR A 109 2.04 -13.32 -8.16
C THR A 109 1.39 -14.01 -6.96
N ASN A 110 1.19 -13.31 -5.84
CA ASN A 110 0.58 -13.86 -4.64
C ASN A 110 -0.93 -13.59 -4.62
N ALA A 111 -1.71 -14.56 -4.10
CA ALA A 111 -3.12 -14.31 -3.81
C ALA A 111 -3.24 -13.49 -2.51
N ASP A 112 -4.09 -12.46 -2.52
CA ASP A 112 -4.26 -11.56 -1.39
C ASP A 112 -5.73 -11.16 -1.20
N ALA A 113 -6.25 -11.32 0.01
CA ALA A 113 -7.64 -10.99 0.35
C ALA A 113 -7.91 -9.46 0.31
N HIS A 114 -6.86 -8.64 0.31
CA HIS A 114 -6.95 -7.17 0.25
C HIS A 114 -6.75 -6.63 -1.17
N ASN A 115 -6.69 -7.49 -2.19
CA ASN A 115 -6.45 -7.15 -3.60
C ASN A 115 -5.09 -6.45 -3.85
N ASN A 116 -4.10 -6.64 -2.99
CA ASN A 116 -2.77 -6.05 -3.16
C ASN A 116 -2.08 -6.58 -4.43
N ASP A 117 -2.39 -7.80 -4.82
CA ASP A 117 -1.96 -8.41 -6.06
C ASP A 117 -2.52 -7.68 -7.30
N LEU A 118 -3.81 -7.36 -7.31
CA LEU A 118 -4.45 -6.64 -8.43
C LEU A 118 -3.96 -5.20 -8.50
N LEU A 119 -3.80 -4.52 -7.35
CA LEU A 119 -3.23 -3.17 -7.30
C LEU A 119 -1.78 -3.15 -7.82
N SER A 120 -1.00 -4.17 -7.50
CA SER A 120 0.38 -4.30 -8.00
C SER A 120 0.42 -4.52 -9.52
N ILE A 121 -0.44 -5.40 -10.06
CA ILE A 121 -0.61 -5.58 -11.52
C ILE A 121 -0.99 -4.27 -12.19
N HIS A 122 -1.95 -3.54 -11.61
CA HIS A 122 -2.38 -2.24 -12.13
C HIS A 122 -1.24 -1.22 -12.20
N LEU A 123 -0.43 -1.09 -11.15
CA LEU A 123 0.72 -0.19 -11.12
C LEU A 123 1.79 -0.59 -12.15
N LEU A 124 2.12 -1.90 -12.24
CA LEU A 124 3.07 -2.41 -13.21
C LEU A 124 2.60 -2.13 -14.66
N ALA A 125 1.32 -2.31 -14.94
CA ALA A 125 0.73 -2.04 -16.26
C ALA A 125 0.72 -0.54 -16.58
N ARG A 126 0.22 0.28 -15.67
CA ARG A 126 0.10 1.73 -15.83
C ARG A 126 1.44 2.39 -16.14
N HIS A 127 2.49 1.96 -15.46
CA HIS A 127 3.83 2.52 -15.60
C HIS A 127 4.71 1.74 -16.61
N GLN A 128 4.15 0.72 -17.29
CA GLN A 128 4.88 -0.12 -18.27
C GLN A 128 6.16 -0.71 -17.66
N LEU A 129 6.06 -1.27 -16.45
CA LEU A 129 7.18 -1.83 -15.70
C LEU A 129 7.28 -3.36 -15.77
N ALA A 130 6.37 -4.01 -16.49
CA ALA A 130 6.36 -5.45 -16.74
C ALA A 130 5.91 -5.74 -18.16
N ASP A 131 6.30 -6.91 -18.67
CA ASP A 131 5.90 -7.39 -19.99
C ASP A 131 4.40 -7.59 -20.10
N ALA A 132 3.80 -7.10 -21.20
CA ALA A 132 2.35 -7.15 -21.41
C ALA A 132 1.79 -8.58 -21.51
N LYS A 133 2.57 -9.54 -22.01
CA LYS A 133 2.19 -10.95 -22.10
C LYS A 133 2.14 -11.55 -20.69
N TRP A 134 3.17 -11.28 -19.88
CA TRP A 134 3.23 -11.71 -18.49
C TRP A 134 2.04 -11.14 -17.66
N LEU A 135 1.73 -9.85 -17.81
CA LEU A 135 0.58 -9.23 -17.14
C LEU A 135 -0.75 -9.89 -17.53
N ARG A 136 -0.96 -10.14 -18.83
CA ARG A 136 -2.17 -10.83 -19.33
C ARG A 136 -2.31 -12.24 -18.75
N GLN A 137 -1.24 -13.03 -18.72
CA GLN A 137 -1.26 -14.37 -18.14
C GLN A 137 -1.70 -14.35 -16.66
N TRP A 138 -1.21 -13.40 -15.87
CA TRP A 138 -1.60 -13.29 -14.47
C TRP A 138 -3.05 -12.82 -14.30
N ILE A 139 -3.53 -11.90 -15.13
CA ILE A 139 -4.94 -11.48 -15.13
C ILE A 139 -5.86 -12.65 -15.49
N GLU A 140 -5.55 -13.40 -16.54
CA GLU A 140 -6.32 -14.57 -16.96
C GLU A 140 -6.37 -15.64 -15.86
N PHE A 141 -5.23 -15.94 -15.24
CA PHE A 141 -5.17 -16.87 -14.12
C PHE A 141 -6.04 -16.43 -12.94
N LYS A 142 -6.02 -15.14 -12.59
CA LYS A 142 -6.83 -14.60 -11.49
C LYS A 142 -8.33 -14.61 -11.83
N LEU A 143 -8.70 -14.29 -13.07
CA LEU A 143 -10.08 -14.36 -13.53
C LEU A 143 -10.62 -15.80 -13.49
N ALA A 144 -9.84 -16.78 -13.90
CA ALA A 144 -10.23 -18.19 -13.81
C ALA A 144 -10.50 -18.59 -12.35
N ARG A 145 -9.63 -18.24 -11.42
CA ARG A 145 -9.83 -18.53 -9.98
C ARG A 145 -11.04 -17.84 -9.37
N LEU A 146 -11.33 -16.61 -9.79
CA LEU A 146 -12.54 -15.90 -9.35
C LEU A 146 -13.80 -16.59 -9.87
N SER A 147 -13.80 -17.05 -11.11
CA SER A 147 -14.90 -17.82 -11.69
C SER A 147 -15.15 -19.12 -10.93
N GLU A 148 -14.11 -19.91 -10.65
CA GLU A 148 -14.21 -21.14 -9.86
C GLU A 148 -14.79 -20.87 -8.46
N ARG A 149 -14.31 -19.84 -7.79
CA ARG A 149 -14.80 -19.44 -6.46
C ARG A 149 -16.26 -19.03 -6.50
N THR A 150 -16.68 -18.30 -7.54
CA THR A 150 -18.07 -17.88 -7.73
C THR A 150 -18.98 -19.09 -7.93
N GLN A 151 -18.58 -20.04 -8.78
CA GLN A 151 -19.33 -21.27 -9.03
C GLN A 151 -19.49 -22.10 -7.75
N LEU A 152 -18.40 -22.30 -7.00
CA LEU A 152 -18.44 -23.02 -5.72
C LEU A 152 -19.37 -22.33 -4.72
N THR A 153 -19.32 -21.01 -4.62
CA THR A 153 -20.20 -20.24 -3.72
C THR A 153 -21.68 -20.43 -4.11
N GLN A 154 -21.99 -20.45 -5.41
CA GLN A 154 -23.36 -20.69 -5.91
C GLN A 154 -23.83 -22.11 -5.61
N GLN A 155 -22.96 -23.13 -5.75
CA GLN A 155 -23.28 -24.51 -5.40
C GLN A 155 -23.59 -24.64 -3.91
N VAL A 156 -22.73 -24.10 -3.05
CA VAL A 156 -22.95 -24.12 -1.59
C VAL A 156 -24.24 -23.40 -1.21
N ALA A 157 -24.54 -22.25 -1.83
CA ALA A 157 -25.79 -21.53 -1.57
C ALA A 157 -27.04 -22.34 -1.98
N ALA A 158 -26.96 -23.15 -3.03
CA ALA A 158 -28.05 -24.03 -3.45
C ALA A 158 -28.28 -25.23 -2.49
N GLU A 159 -27.24 -25.68 -1.82
CA GLU A 159 -27.34 -26.78 -0.83
C GLU A 159 -27.96 -26.36 0.52
N ILE A 160 -27.97 -25.03 0.82
CA ILE A 160 -28.48 -24.48 2.08
C ILE A 160 -30.00 -24.22 2.02
N GLN A 161 -30.58 -24.18 0.83
CA GLN A 161 -32.04 -24.00 0.60
C GLN A 161 -32.81 -25.29 0.76
#